data_a5bd4f5b0fb28f50c60eeff5de8d9abe
#
_entry.id   a5bd4f5b0fb28f50c60eeff5de8d9abe
#
_cell.length_a   1.000
_cell.length_b   1.000
_cell.length_c   1.000
_cell.angle_alpha   90.00
_cell.angle_beta   90.00
_cell.angle_gamma   90.00
#
_symmetry.space_group_name_H-M   'P 1'
#
loop_
_entity.id
_entity.type
_entity.pdbx_description
1 polymer ?
#
loop_
_entity_poly.entity_id
_entity_poly.type
_entity_poly.pdbx_seq_one_letter_code
_entity_poly.pdbx_strand_id
1 'polypeptide(L)'
;PVPKVTRRGGGSALPWKTDLFREIIQRVVKVCDAANVPVTAKIRVGIDHEHETFLEAGHIAQEEGCKAVTLHARTTAEYYGGHSDWSRIGELVSELDIPVFGNGDIWGANDALAMVAETGCAGVAIGRGCQGRPWLFADIKNAFAGSDERVDPTLGDVCRVIERHAELLTEFYDGDERMAVHDLRKHVAWYLKGFPVGGSTRRAFMECENLEDVRREIGRLDPNIRFPERIADKPRGRVRFAKKVHLPYGWLESRETTHEEREALFGDDPMDASY
;
A
#
# COMPACT_ATOMS: atom_id res chain seq x y z
N PRO A 1 6.84 6.83 -1.73
CA PRO A 1 7.15 8.04 -2.50
C PRO A 1 6.62 9.33 -1.82
N VAL A 2 6.79 9.47 -0.50
CA VAL A 2 6.30 10.64 0.25
C VAL A 2 7.41 11.67 0.33
N PRO A 3 7.23 12.93 -0.15
CA PRO A 3 8.31 13.91 -0.25
C PRO A 3 9.05 14.19 1.07
N LYS A 4 8.34 14.19 2.21
CA LYS A 4 8.97 14.37 3.52
C LYS A 4 9.90 13.21 3.94
N VAL A 5 9.75 12.02 3.32
CA VAL A 5 10.59 10.84 3.55
C VAL A 5 11.72 10.80 2.51
N THR A 6 11.39 10.94 1.21
CA THR A 6 12.39 10.83 0.14
C THR A 6 13.43 11.95 0.18
N ARG A 7 13.06 13.18 0.62
CA ARG A 7 14.03 14.27 0.80
C ARG A 7 15.09 14.00 1.88
N ARG A 8 14.87 12.96 2.71
CA ARG A 8 15.83 12.47 3.71
C ARG A 8 16.48 11.16 3.29
N GLY A 9 16.41 10.79 2.01
CA GLY A 9 16.96 9.53 1.49
C GLY A 9 16.18 8.27 1.82
N GLY A 10 15.07 8.37 2.56
CA GLY A 10 14.29 7.22 2.98
C GLY A 10 13.22 6.78 1.97
N GLY A 11 12.51 5.70 2.32
CA GLY A 11 11.42 5.13 1.51
C GLY A 11 11.90 4.68 0.13
N SER A 12 11.22 5.11 -0.93
CA SER A 12 11.56 4.70 -2.31
C SER A 12 12.84 5.34 -2.87
N ALA A 13 13.49 6.25 -2.13
CA ALA A 13 14.81 6.77 -2.50
C ALA A 13 15.94 5.89 -1.96
N LEU A 14 15.69 5.13 -0.89
CA LEU A 14 16.69 4.33 -0.17
C LEU A 14 17.39 3.27 -1.05
N PRO A 15 16.69 2.49 -1.92
CA PRO A 15 17.36 1.46 -2.71
C PRO A 15 18.40 1.98 -3.70
N TRP A 16 18.47 3.30 -3.93
CA TRP A 16 19.55 3.90 -4.72
C TRP A 16 20.91 3.78 -4.04
N LYS A 17 20.98 3.93 -2.70
CA LYS A 17 22.17 3.71 -1.89
C LYS A 17 22.24 2.24 -1.49
N THR A 18 22.91 1.45 -2.29
CA THR A 18 22.91 -0.02 -2.21
C THR A 18 23.56 -0.54 -0.93
N ASP A 19 24.64 0.09 -0.49
CA ASP A 19 25.34 -0.21 0.76
C ASP A 19 24.42 0.01 1.98
N LEU A 20 23.74 1.13 2.03
CA LEU A 20 22.81 1.46 3.12
C LEU A 20 21.58 0.57 3.10
N PHE A 21 21.01 0.30 1.93
CA PHE A 21 19.86 -0.59 1.79
C PHE A 21 20.21 -2.00 2.27
N ARG A 22 21.37 -2.52 1.84
CA ARG A 22 21.90 -3.83 2.26
C ARG A 22 22.07 -3.90 3.78
N GLU A 23 22.73 -2.92 4.37
CA GLU A 23 22.97 -2.87 5.82
C GLU A 23 21.65 -2.88 6.62
N ILE A 24 20.65 -2.11 6.18
CA ILE A 24 19.34 -2.09 6.84
C ILE A 24 18.68 -3.46 6.78
N ILE A 25 18.66 -4.10 5.60
CA ILE A 25 18.08 -5.45 5.46
C ILE A 25 18.79 -6.45 6.35
N GLN A 26 20.12 -6.47 6.36
CA GLN A 26 20.94 -7.35 7.21
C GLN A 26 20.59 -7.21 8.69
N ARG A 27 20.54 -5.97 9.18
CA ARG A 27 20.22 -5.70 10.59
C ARG A 27 18.82 -6.16 10.95
N VAL A 28 17.82 -5.90 10.07
CA VAL A 28 16.44 -6.31 10.29
C VAL A 28 16.30 -7.83 10.26
N VAL A 29 16.90 -8.50 9.26
CA VAL A 29 16.87 -9.97 9.15
C VAL A 29 17.51 -10.61 10.38
N LYS A 30 18.69 -10.14 10.81
CA LYS A 30 19.37 -10.67 12.00
C LYS A 30 18.50 -10.64 13.25
N VAL A 31 17.78 -9.56 13.48
CA VAL A 31 16.89 -9.43 14.66
C VAL A 31 15.63 -10.31 14.49
N CYS A 32 15.04 -10.32 13.31
CA CYS A 32 13.80 -11.05 13.04
C CYS A 32 14.02 -12.57 13.01
N ASP A 33 15.14 -13.05 12.47
CA ASP A 33 15.50 -14.48 12.47
C ASP A 33 15.63 -15.04 13.89
N ALA A 34 16.18 -14.26 14.82
CA ALA A 34 16.26 -14.65 16.23
C ALA A 34 14.87 -14.84 16.87
N ALA A 35 13.85 -14.15 16.35
CA ALA A 35 12.45 -14.27 16.78
C ALA A 35 11.62 -15.21 15.88
N ASN A 36 12.23 -15.85 14.89
CA ASN A 36 11.57 -16.67 13.87
C ASN A 36 10.46 -15.93 13.11
N VAL A 37 10.68 -14.63 12.81
CA VAL A 37 9.77 -13.76 12.06
C VAL A 37 10.31 -13.56 10.65
N PRO A 38 9.56 -13.90 9.57
CA PRO A 38 10.02 -13.70 8.20
C PRO A 38 10.08 -12.21 7.85
N VAL A 39 11.17 -11.77 7.22
CA VAL A 39 11.33 -10.42 6.69
C VAL A 39 10.94 -10.40 5.22
N THR A 40 10.20 -9.40 4.79
CA THR A 40 9.86 -9.15 3.39
C THR A 40 10.17 -7.71 3.03
N ALA A 41 10.60 -7.47 1.78
CA ALA A 41 10.84 -6.12 1.29
C ALA A 41 9.72 -5.67 0.35
N LYS A 42 9.23 -4.43 0.53
CA LYS A 42 8.32 -3.80 -0.44
C LYS A 42 9.00 -2.62 -1.10
N ILE A 43 9.17 -2.70 -2.42
CA ILE A 43 9.93 -1.75 -3.24
C ILE A 43 9.09 -1.14 -4.38
N ARG A 44 9.63 -0.11 -5.02
CA ARG A 44 9.17 0.43 -6.31
C ARG A 44 10.19 0.14 -7.40
N VAL A 45 9.81 0.38 -8.68
CA VAL A 45 10.71 0.21 -9.83
C VAL A 45 12.00 1.03 -9.66
N GLY A 46 11.88 2.24 -9.13
CA GLY A 46 13.01 3.12 -8.89
C GLY A 46 12.56 4.53 -8.53
N ILE A 47 13.46 5.48 -8.68
CA ILE A 47 13.18 6.91 -8.49
C ILE A 47 12.43 7.45 -9.70
N ASP A 48 12.95 7.24 -10.88
CA ASP A 48 12.40 7.50 -12.20
C ASP A 48 12.92 6.45 -13.20
N HIS A 49 12.65 6.58 -14.50
CA HIS A 49 13.05 5.60 -15.51
C HIS A 49 14.55 5.62 -15.83
N GLU A 50 15.28 6.67 -15.46
CA GLU A 50 16.73 6.74 -15.58
C GLU A 50 17.45 6.15 -14.36
N HIS A 51 16.73 6.08 -13.22
CA HIS A 51 17.25 5.64 -11.93
C HIS A 51 16.41 4.49 -11.37
N GLU A 52 16.32 3.40 -12.14
CA GLU A 52 15.66 2.16 -11.72
C GLU A 52 16.55 1.41 -10.73
N THR A 53 15.91 0.78 -9.73
CA THR A 53 16.62 0.10 -8.63
C THR A 53 16.06 -1.28 -8.32
N PHE A 54 14.95 -1.67 -8.92
CA PHE A 54 14.15 -2.82 -8.47
C PHE A 54 14.87 -4.16 -8.59
N LEU A 55 15.67 -4.38 -9.65
CA LEU A 55 16.43 -5.62 -9.82
C LEU A 55 17.50 -5.74 -8.75
N GLU A 56 18.36 -4.73 -8.63
CA GLU A 56 19.44 -4.74 -7.67
C GLU A 56 18.93 -4.79 -6.22
N ALA A 57 17.85 -4.03 -5.91
CA ALA A 57 17.21 -4.09 -4.60
C ALA A 57 16.56 -5.46 -4.33
N GLY A 58 16.03 -6.12 -5.35
CA GLY A 58 15.52 -7.48 -5.27
C GLY A 58 16.61 -8.49 -4.93
N HIS A 59 17.73 -8.44 -5.64
CA HIS A 59 18.90 -9.30 -5.37
C HIS A 59 19.45 -9.06 -3.97
N ILE A 60 19.67 -7.81 -3.56
CA ILE A 60 20.10 -7.47 -2.19
C ILE A 60 19.14 -8.06 -1.16
N ALA A 61 17.82 -7.89 -1.35
CA ALA A 61 16.83 -8.41 -0.42
C ALA A 61 16.91 -9.95 -0.30
N GLN A 62 17.07 -10.66 -1.43
CA GLN A 62 17.23 -12.12 -1.45
C GLN A 62 18.51 -12.56 -0.79
N GLU A 63 19.64 -11.98 -1.16
CA GLU A 63 20.98 -12.30 -0.62
C GLU A 63 21.06 -12.13 0.89
N GLU A 64 20.43 -11.06 1.41
CA GLU A 64 20.41 -10.75 2.84
C GLU A 64 19.31 -11.45 3.63
N GLY A 65 18.56 -12.39 2.99
CA GLY A 65 17.68 -13.33 3.66
C GLY A 65 16.21 -12.94 3.75
N CYS A 66 15.74 -11.92 3.01
CA CYS A 66 14.31 -11.69 2.85
C CYS A 66 13.61 -12.93 2.29
N LYS A 67 12.40 -13.19 2.77
CA LYS A 67 11.61 -14.36 2.36
C LYS A 67 10.68 -14.07 1.18
N ALA A 68 10.47 -12.82 0.84
CA ALA A 68 9.73 -12.39 -0.34
C ALA A 68 10.00 -10.92 -0.66
N VAL A 69 9.73 -10.54 -1.92
CA VAL A 69 9.74 -9.15 -2.37
C VAL A 69 8.38 -8.77 -2.93
N THR A 70 7.88 -7.58 -2.60
CA THR A 70 6.68 -7.01 -3.26
C THR A 70 7.12 -5.84 -4.13
N LEU A 71 6.86 -5.89 -5.44
CA LEU A 71 7.15 -4.80 -6.36
C LEU A 71 5.90 -4.00 -6.69
N HIS A 72 5.89 -2.71 -6.35
CA HIS A 72 4.93 -1.77 -6.94
C HIS A 72 5.48 -1.30 -8.29
N ALA A 73 4.85 -1.72 -9.36
CA ALA A 73 5.29 -1.53 -10.74
C ALA A 73 5.11 -0.07 -11.25
N ARG A 74 5.63 0.87 -10.49
CA ARG A 74 5.75 2.30 -10.78
C ARG A 74 7.01 2.86 -10.16
N THR A 75 7.57 3.88 -10.80
CA THR A 75 8.64 4.68 -10.21
C THR A 75 8.11 5.61 -9.12
N THR A 76 9.01 6.25 -8.38
CA THR A 76 8.66 7.29 -7.41
C THR A 76 8.07 8.52 -8.07
N ALA A 77 8.63 8.93 -9.22
CA ALA A 77 8.18 10.09 -9.99
C ALA A 77 6.75 9.95 -10.51
N GLU A 78 6.34 8.75 -10.92
CA GLU A 78 4.99 8.48 -11.40
C GLU A 78 3.93 8.58 -10.29
N TYR A 79 4.29 8.40 -9.03
CA TYR A 79 3.35 8.35 -7.89
C TYR A 79 2.24 7.32 -8.10
N TYR A 80 1.09 7.78 -8.61
CA TYR A 80 -0.12 7.01 -8.91
C TYR A 80 -0.71 7.42 -10.26
N GLY A 81 0.05 8.13 -11.09
CA GLY A 81 -0.32 8.50 -12.46
C GLY A 81 -0.08 7.37 -13.45
N GLY A 82 -0.62 7.52 -14.66
CA GLY A 82 -0.46 6.52 -15.71
C GLY A 82 -0.95 5.12 -15.33
N HIS A 83 -0.35 4.11 -15.93
CA HIS A 83 -0.58 2.69 -15.66
C HIS A 83 0.65 2.05 -15.01
N SER A 84 0.44 1.07 -14.14
CA SER A 84 1.52 0.22 -13.63
C SER A 84 2.11 -0.61 -14.76
N ASP A 85 3.42 -0.61 -14.88
CA ASP A 85 4.13 -1.46 -15.86
C ASP A 85 4.38 -2.85 -15.26
N TRP A 86 3.43 -3.76 -15.47
CA TRP A 86 3.51 -5.13 -14.94
C TRP A 86 4.68 -5.94 -15.52
N SER A 87 5.23 -5.53 -16.69
CA SER A 87 6.41 -6.21 -17.24
C SER A 87 7.60 -6.20 -16.28
N ARG A 88 7.74 -5.14 -15.46
CA ARG A 88 8.76 -5.05 -14.41
C ARG A 88 8.60 -6.08 -13.30
N ILE A 89 7.35 -6.51 -13.04
CA ILE A 89 7.10 -7.60 -12.09
C ILE A 89 7.59 -8.92 -12.70
N GLY A 90 7.26 -9.19 -13.95
CA GLY A 90 7.71 -10.38 -14.67
C GLY A 90 9.23 -10.47 -14.76
N GLU A 91 9.90 -9.33 -15.04
CA GLU A 91 11.35 -9.21 -15.05
C GLU A 91 11.94 -9.58 -13.67
N LEU A 92 11.41 -9.03 -12.58
CA LEU A 92 11.87 -9.36 -11.23
C LEU A 92 11.60 -10.82 -10.85
N VAL A 93 10.48 -11.40 -11.31
CA VAL A 93 10.17 -12.83 -11.11
C VAL A 93 11.22 -13.72 -11.76
N SER A 94 11.72 -13.33 -12.95
CA SER A 94 12.74 -14.13 -13.66
C SER A 94 14.13 -14.06 -13.02
N GLU A 95 14.39 -13.06 -12.18
CA GLU A 95 15.69 -12.80 -11.57
C GLU A 95 15.83 -13.34 -10.14
N LEU A 96 14.72 -13.60 -9.45
CA LEU A 96 14.74 -13.99 -8.03
C LEU A 96 14.23 -15.42 -7.81
N ASP A 97 14.88 -16.12 -6.89
CA ASP A 97 14.44 -17.46 -6.43
C ASP A 97 13.39 -17.39 -5.32
N ILE A 98 13.26 -16.23 -4.64
CA ILE A 98 12.26 -16.02 -3.58
C ILE A 98 10.94 -15.50 -4.18
N PRO A 99 9.78 -15.75 -3.53
CA PRO A 99 8.50 -15.29 -4.03
C PRO A 99 8.45 -13.78 -4.28
N VAL A 100 7.97 -13.39 -5.46
CA VAL A 100 7.67 -12.00 -5.82
C VAL A 100 6.16 -11.79 -5.80
N PHE A 101 5.70 -10.76 -5.11
CA PHE A 101 4.31 -10.31 -5.12
C PHE A 101 4.14 -9.07 -6.00
N GLY A 102 3.19 -9.13 -6.93
CA GLY A 102 2.88 -8.01 -7.81
C GLY A 102 1.97 -6.97 -7.15
N ASN A 103 2.23 -5.70 -7.41
CA ASN A 103 1.41 -4.60 -6.90
C ASN A 103 1.28 -3.48 -7.93
N GLY A 104 0.07 -2.96 -8.10
CA GLY A 104 -0.27 -1.82 -8.95
C GLY A 104 -1.47 -2.09 -9.85
N ASP A 105 -2.43 -1.16 -9.82
CA ASP A 105 -3.63 -1.15 -10.69
C ASP A 105 -4.49 -2.41 -10.63
N ILE A 106 -4.57 -3.05 -9.47
CA ILE A 106 -5.54 -4.12 -9.22
C ILE A 106 -6.81 -3.46 -8.64
N TRP A 107 -7.85 -3.43 -9.47
CA TRP A 107 -9.13 -2.82 -9.16
C TRP A 107 -10.25 -3.83 -8.97
N GLY A 108 -10.11 -5.02 -9.56
CA GLY A 108 -11.01 -6.15 -9.49
C GLY A 108 -10.29 -7.48 -9.38
N ALA A 109 -11.06 -8.55 -9.23
CA ALA A 109 -10.51 -9.90 -9.12
C ALA A 109 -9.83 -10.35 -10.43
N ASN A 110 -10.35 -9.91 -11.58
CA ASN A 110 -9.78 -10.25 -12.89
C ASN A 110 -8.40 -9.61 -13.09
N ASP A 111 -8.16 -8.40 -12.57
CA ASP A 111 -6.84 -7.77 -12.62
C ASP A 111 -5.81 -8.59 -11.82
N ALA A 112 -6.23 -9.17 -10.69
CA ALA A 112 -5.36 -10.02 -9.88
C ALA A 112 -4.97 -11.31 -10.62
N LEU A 113 -5.95 -11.96 -11.29
CA LEU A 113 -5.69 -13.14 -12.13
C LEU A 113 -4.79 -12.80 -13.31
N ALA A 114 -5.07 -11.67 -14.00
CA ALA A 114 -4.27 -11.23 -15.14
C ALA A 114 -2.82 -10.97 -14.73
N MET A 115 -2.60 -10.24 -13.63
CA MET A 115 -1.25 -9.96 -13.11
C MET A 115 -0.46 -11.26 -12.87
N VAL A 116 -1.04 -12.24 -12.20
CA VAL A 116 -0.35 -13.52 -11.96
C VAL A 116 -0.10 -14.28 -13.26
N ALA A 117 -1.08 -14.31 -14.17
CA ALA A 117 -0.93 -14.99 -15.46
C ALA A 117 0.13 -14.35 -16.37
N GLU A 118 0.21 -13.01 -16.39
CA GLU A 118 1.13 -12.27 -17.25
C GLU A 118 2.56 -12.23 -16.70
N THR A 119 2.71 -12.21 -15.37
CA THR A 119 4.02 -11.95 -14.74
C THR A 119 4.63 -13.17 -14.06
N GLY A 120 3.84 -14.21 -13.79
CA GLY A 120 4.28 -15.37 -13.03
C GLY A 120 4.51 -15.08 -11.54
N CYS A 121 4.08 -13.94 -11.00
CA CYS A 121 4.27 -13.59 -9.59
C CYS A 121 3.50 -14.55 -8.67
N ALA A 122 4.02 -14.78 -7.47
CA ALA A 122 3.48 -15.72 -6.49
C ALA A 122 2.13 -15.29 -5.88
N GLY A 123 1.76 -14.02 -6.06
CA GLY A 123 0.52 -13.45 -5.56
C GLY A 123 0.49 -11.95 -5.74
N VAL A 124 -0.54 -11.31 -5.21
CA VAL A 124 -0.80 -9.89 -5.42
C VAL A 124 -0.93 -9.11 -4.11
N ALA A 125 -0.44 -7.87 -4.11
CA ALA A 125 -0.65 -6.91 -3.03
C ALA A 125 -1.57 -5.79 -3.51
N ILE A 126 -2.61 -5.46 -2.73
CA ILE A 126 -3.65 -4.53 -3.10
C ILE A 126 -3.59 -3.28 -2.23
N GLY A 127 -3.52 -2.13 -2.87
CA GLY A 127 -3.58 -0.83 -2.19
C GLY A 127 -4.93 -0.16 -2.39
N ARG A 128 -5.00 0.80 -3.31
CA ARG A 128 -6.20 1.62 -3.55
C ARG A 128 -7.44 0.83 -3.94
N GLY A 129 -7.29 -0.33 -4.58
CA GLY A 129 -8.42 -1.16 -5.03
C GLY A 129 -9.36 -1.59 -3.90
N CYS A 130 -8.84 -1.86 -2.70
CA CYS A 130 -9.64 -2.27 -1.55
C CYS A 130 -10.20 -1.10 -0.71
N GLN A 131 -9.88 0.17 -1.04
CA GLN A 131 -10.40 1.33 -0.31
C GLN A 131 -11.93 1.40 -0.39
N GLY A 132 -12.60 1.25 0.74
CA GLY A 132 -14.05 1.15 0.85
C GLY A 132 -14.65 -0.12 0.21
N ARG A 133 -13.83 -1.13 -0.06
CA ARG A 133 -14.20 -2.45 -0.63
C ARG A 133 -13.41 -3.59 0.00
N PRO A 134 -13.48 -3.83 1.31
CA PRO A 134 -12.74 -4.92 1.92
C PRO A 134 -13.14 -6.30 1.37
N TRP A 135 -14.35 -6.47 0.89
CA TRP A 135 -14.83 -7.69 0.24
C TRP A 135 -14.11 -8.04 -1.07
N LEU A 136 -13.34 -7.11 -1.66
CA LEU A 136 -12.50 -7.41 -2.83
C LEU A 136 -11.55 -8.61 -2.59
N PHE A 137 -11.08 -8.79 -1.36
CA PHE A 137 -10.24 -9.94 -1.02
C PHE A 137 -11.01 -11.27 -1.10
N ALA A 138 -12.32 -11.29 -0.78
CA ALA A 138 -13.17 -12.46 -0.99
C ALA A 138 -13.34 -12.74 -2.48
N ASP A 139 -13.60 -11.71 -3.29
CA ASP A 139 -13.70 -11.80 -4.74
C ASP A 139 -12.44 -12.39 -5.37
N ILE A 140 -11.27 -11.93 -4.94
CA ILE A 140 -9.97 -12.41 -5.41
C ILE A 140 -9.74 -13.86 -4.98
N LYS A 141 -10.04 -14.20 -3.73
CA LYS A 141 -9.93 -15.58 -3.23
C LYS A 141 -10.79 -16.52 -4.07
N ASN A 142 -12.05 -16.15 -4.34
CA ASN A 142 -12.96 -16.94 -5.18
C ASN A 142 -12.40 -17.09 -6.60
N ALA A 143 -11.90 -16.03 -7.20
CA ALA A 143 -11.31 -16.05 -8.53
C ALA A 143 -10.11 -17.00 -8.61
N PHE A 144 -9.20 -16.96 -7.66
CA PHE A 144 -8.07 -17.90 -7.59
C PHE A 144 -8.50 -19.35 -7.33
N ALA A 145 -9.67 -19.56 -6.73
CA ALA A 145 -10.29 -20.88 -6.58
C ALA A 145 -11.06 -21.33 -7.84
N GLY A 146 -11.04 -20.56 -8.93
CA GLY A 146 -11.76 -20.87 -10.18
C GLY A 146 -13.27 -20.59 -10.11
N SER A 147 -13.75 -19.80 -9.13
CA SER A 147 -15.15 -19.42 -9.00
C SER A 147 -15.39 -18.02 -9.57
N ASP A 148 -16.52 -17.90 -10.30
CA ASP A 148 -17.02 -16.60 -10.78
C ASP A 148 -17.87 -15.86 -9.76
N GLU A 149 -18.05 -16.43 -8.56
CA GLU A 149 -18.81 -15.80 -7.48
C GLU A 149 -18.13 -14.51 -7.03
N ARG A 150 -18.91 -13.44 -6.97
CA ARG A 150 -18.49 -12.10 -6.51
C ARG A 150 -19.44 -11.60 -5.43
N VAL A 151 -18.90 -10.89 -4.48
CA VAL A 151 -19.68 -10.24 -3.43
C VAL A 151 -20.42 -9.04 -4.05
N ASP A 152 -21.74 -9.06 -3.98
CA ASP A 152 -22.64 -7.97 -4.43
C ASP A 152 -23.33 -7.34 -3.21
N PRO A 153 -22.66 -6.43 -2.48
CA PRO A 153 -23.20 -5.90 -1.23
C PRO A 153 -24.29 -4.86 -1.49
N THR A 154 -25.27 -4.84 -0.62
CA THR A 154 -26.21 -3.70 -0.51
C THR A 154 -25.57 -2.55 0.27
N LEU A 155 -26.19 -1.38 0.26
CA LEU A 155 -25.75 -0.26 1.11
C LEU A 155 -25.83 -0.63 2.60
N GLY A 156 -26.81 -1.46 3.00
CA GLY A 156 -26.90 -1.99 4.36
C GLY A 156 -25.70 -2.85 4.72
N ASP A 157 -25.19 -3.68 3.79
CA ASP A 157 -23.95 -4.45 4.02
C ASP A 157 -22.75 -3.51 4.20
N VAL A 158 -22.63 -2.51 3.35
CA VAL A 158 -21.55 -1.51 3.46
C VAL A 158 -21.64 -0.72 4.77
N CYS A 159 -22.85 -0.38 5.21
CA CYS A 159 -23.08 0.28 6.50
C CYS A 159 -22.60 -0.57 7.68
N ARG A 160 -22.86 -1.88 7.66
CA ARG A 160 -22.29 -2.80 8.67
C ARG A 160 -20.77 -2.81 8.67
N VAL A 161 -20.14 -2.74 7.51
CA VAL A 161 -18.67 -2.62 7.40
C VAL A 161 -18.18 -1.29 7.95
N ILE A 162 -18.89 -0.17 7.70
CA ILE A 162 -18.54 1.14 8.26
C ILE A 162 -18.61 1.10 9.80
N GLU A 163 -19.70 0.55 10.34
CA GLU A 163 -19.88 0.42 11.79
C GLU A 163 -18.78 -0.45 12.41
N ARG A 164 -18.53 -1.64 11.84
CA ARG A 164 -17.46 -2.51 12.32
C ARG A 164 -16.07 -1.86 12.24
N HIS A 165 -15.80 -1.08 11.21
CA HIS A 165 -14.55 -0.33 11.10
C HIS A 165 -14.44 0.74 12.20
N ALA A 166 -15.54 1.44 12.51
CA ALA A 166 -15.57 2.40 13.62
C ALA A 166 -15.28 1.73 14.97
N GLU A 167 -15.90 0.58 15.22
CA GLU A 167 -15.65 -0.21 16.45
C GLU A 167 -14.18 -0.65 16.56
N LEU A 168 -13.60 -1.19 15.48
CA LEU A 168 -12.19 -1.60 15.46
C LEU A 168 -11.24 -0.42 15.67
N LEU A 169 -11.56 0.75 15.13
CA LEU A 169 -10.80 1.97 15.42
C LEU A 169 -10.93 2.40 16.87
N THR A 170 -12.11 2.25 17.47
CA THR A 170 -12.30 2.54 18.89
C THR A 170 -11.48 1.59 19.77
N GLU A 171 -11.45 0.30 19.43
CA GLU A 171 -10.57 -0.67 20.10
C GLU A 171 -9.08 -0.27 19.93
N PHE A 172 -8.66 0.16 18.72
CA PHE A 172 -7.29 0.60 18.43
C PHE A 172 -6.87 1.86 19.19
N TYR A 173 -7.80 2.77 19.43
CA TYR A 173 -7.59 4.00 20.21
C TYR A 173 -7.95 3.86 21.69
N ASP A 174 -7.88 2.64 22.26
CA ASP A 174 -8.10 2.36 23.68
C ASP A 174 -9.43 2.92 24.23
N GLY A 175 -10.48 2.90 23.39
CA GLY A 175 -11.82 3.39 23.74
C GLY A 175 -12.09 4.85 23.39
N ASP A 176 -11.14 5.58 22.82
CA ASP A 176 -11.38 6.96 22.37
C ASP A 176 -12.21 6.98 21.07
N GLU A 177 -13.54 7.01 21.22
CA GLU A 177 -14.49 7.06 20.10
C GLU A 177 -14.28 8.29 19.21
N ARG A 178 -13.90 9.42 19.79
CA ARG A 178 -13.68 10.67 19.04
C ARG A 178 -12.52 10.53 18.08
N MET A 179 -11.38 10.02 18.55
CA MET A 179 -10.23 9.76 17.68
C MET A 179 -10.56 8.72 16.61
N ALA A 180 -11.26 7.64 16.98
CA ALA A 180 -11.71 6.59 16.09
C ALA A 180 -12.58 7.13 14.96
N VAL A 181 -13.60 7.92 15.28
CA VAL A 181 -14.53 8.48 14.30
C VAL A 181 -13.85 9.53 13.41
N HIS A 182 -12.94 10.34 13.96
CA HIS A 182 -12.12 11.27 13.17
C HIS A 182 -11.25 10.54 12.14
N ASP A 183 -10.70 9.40 12.50
CA ASP A 183 -9.93 8.56 11.56
C ASP A 183 -10.85 7.90 10.53
N LEU A 184 -12.02 7.40 10.93
CA LEU A 184 -13.02 6.82 10.03
C LEU A 184 -13.48 7.79 8.94
N ARG A 185 -13.61 9.09 9.22
CA ARG A 185 -14.15 10.11 8.29
C ARG A 185 -13.49 10.05 6.90
N LYS A 186 -12.18 9.84 6.84
CA LYS A 186 -11.45 9.73 5.56
C LYS A 186 -11.85 8.50 4.74
N HIS A 187 -12.35 7.45 5.39
CA HIS A 187 -12.74 6.19 4.75
C HIS A 187 -14.20 6.21 4.26
N VAL A 188 -15.09 6.96 4.92
CA VAL A 188 -16.51 7.03 4.57
C VAL A 188 -16.73 7.41 3.11
N ALA A 189 -15.97 8.37 2.60
CA ALA A 189 -16.07 8.79 1.20
C ALA A 189 -15.77 7.64 0.22
N TRP A 190 -14.91 6.69 0.60
CA TRP A 190 -14.61 5.51 -0.21
C TRP A 190 -15.68 4.44 -0.09
N TYR A 191 -16.23 4.20 1.11
CA TYR A 191 -17.33 3.29 1.32
C TYR A 191 -18.58 3.69 0.56
N LEU A 192 -18.95 4.97 0.62
CA LEU A 192 -20.14 5.52 -0.02
C LEU A 192 -19.92 5.92 -1.50
N LYS A 193 -18.75 5.59 -2.08
CA LYS A 193 -18.46 5.92 -3.48
C LYS A 193 -19.45 5.22 -4.42
N GLY A 194 -20.13 6.01 -5.25
CA GLY A 194 -21.07 5.55 -6.27
C GLY A 194 -22.51 5.36 -5.79
N PHE A 195 -22.75 5.17 -4.50
CA PHE A 195 -24.10 5.16 -3.96
C PHE A 195 -24.78 6.55 -4.07
N PRO A 196 -26.08 6.60 -4.34
CA PRO A 196 -26.84 7.87 -4.50
C PRO A 196 -27.23 8.46 -3.15
N VAL A 197 -26.29 8.63 -2.23
CA VAL A 197 -26.54 9.10 -0.85
C VAL A 197 -26.50 10.63 -0.69
N GLY A 198 -26.12 11.35 -1.75
CA GLY A 198 -26.06 12.81 -1.71
C GLY A 198 -24.87 13.40 -0.94
N GLY A 199 -24.67 14.72 -1.08
CA GLY A 199 -23.60 15.45 -0.41
C GLY A 199 -23.90 15.75 1.06
N SER A 200 -25.16 15.91 1.43
CA SER A 200 -25.61 16.14 2.82
C SER A 200 -25.24 14.97 3.74
N THR A 201 -25.52 13.74 3.30
CA THR A 201 -25.14 12.52 4.03
C THR A 201 -23.62 12.45 4.27
N ARG A 202 -22.84 12.69 3.21
CA ARG A 202 -21.37 12.66 3.36
C ARG A 202 -20.87 13.73 4.33
N ARG A 203 -21.50 14.90 4.35
CA ARG A 203 -21.19 15.96 5.31
C ARG A 203 -21.55 15.54 6.73
N ALA A 204 -22.74 14.95 6.93
CA ALA A 204 -23.18 14.48 8.25
C ALA A 204 -22.18 13.47 8.86
N PHE A 205 -21.65 12.54 8.07
CA PHE A 205 -20.58 11.65 8.54
C PHE A 205 -19.28 12.39 8.93
N MET A 206 -18.97 13.53 8.30
CA MET A 206 -17.80 14.34 8.69
C MET A 206 -18.01 15.08 10.02
N GLU A 207 -19.25 15.19 10.49
CA GLU A 207 -19.63 15.86 11.73
C GLU A 207 -19.81 14.88 12.91
N CYS A 208 -19.79 13.56 12.67
CA CYS A 208 -19.88 12.55 13.72
C CYS A 208 -18.70 12.64 14.69
N GLU A 209 -18.94 12.55 15.99
CA GLU A 209 -17.93 12.63 17.06
C GLU A 209 -17.80 11.32 17.88
N ASN A 210 -18.76 10.40 17.77
CA ASN A 210 -18.83 9.14 18.50
C ASN A 210 -19.54 8.05 17.67
N LEU A 211 -19.57 6.81 18.17
CA LEU A 211 -20.21 5.67 17.50
C LEU A 211 -21.72 5.83 17.35
N GLU A 212 -22.39 6.47 18.32
CA GLU A 212 -23.83 6.71 18.25
C GLU A 212 -24.18 7.64 17.08
N ASP A 213 -23.39 8.69 16.85
CA ASP A 213 -23.54 9.56 15.70
C ASP A 213 -23.41 8.78 14.38
N VAL A 214 -22.39 7.90 14.28
CA VAL A 214 -22.20 7.06 13.09
C VAL A 214 -23.41 6.15 12.87
N ARG A 215 -23.92 5.49 13.90
CA ARG A 215 -25.10 4.62 13.85
C ARG A 215 -26.34 5.39 13.44
N ARG A 216 -26.51 6.60 13.95
CA ARG A 216 -27.63 7.48 13.58
C ARG A 216 -27.59 7.85 12.11
N GLU A 217 -26.43 8.21 11.56
CA GLU A 217 -26.30 8.54 10.14
C GLU A 217 -26.50 7.30 9.25
N ILE A 218 -26.01 6.14 9.65
CA ILE A 218 -26.29 4.86 8.97
C ILE A 218 -27.80 4.58 8.93
N GLY A 219 -28.51 4.77 10.06
CA GLY A 219 -29.95 4.50 10.16
C GLY A 219 -30.84 5.37 9.26
N ARG A 220 -30.30 6.45 8.66
CA ARG A 220 -31.00 7.31 7.71
C ARG A 220 -30.89 6.82 6.26
N LEU A 221 -30.06 5.82 5.99
CA LEU A 221 -29.78 5.32 4.65
C LEU A 221 -30.75 4.16 4.30
N ASP A 222 -31.16 4.07 3.03
CA ASP A 222 -31.89 2.91 2.55
C ASP A 222 -30.94 1.71 2.39
N PRO A 223 -31.08 0.67 3.24
CA PRO A 223 -30.17 -0.46 3.23
C PRO A 223 -30.27 -1.34 1.98
N ASN A 224 -31.34 -1.20 1.17
CA ASN A 224 -31.62 -2.06 0.04
C ASN A 224 -30.97 -1.61 -1.27
N ILE A 225 -30.34 -0.44 -1.30
CA ILE A 225 -29.65 0.06 -2.49
C ILE A 225 -28.47 -0.86 -2.80
N ARG A 226 -28.46 -1.43 -4.01
CA ARG A 226 -27.38 -2.30 -4.47
C ARG A 226 -26.09 -1.53 -4.77
N PHE A 227 -24.97 -2.22 -4.63
CA PHE A 227 -23.66 -1.68 -4.99
C PHE A 227 -23.64 -1.32 -6.48
N PRO A 228 -23.17 -0.12 -6.85
CA PRO A 228 -23.20 0.32 -8.25
C PRO A 228 -22.16 -0.42 -9.09
N GLU A 229 -22.58 -1.39 -9.91
CA GLU A 229 -21.70 -2.18 -10.79
C GLU A 229 -20.74 -1.34 -11.63
N ARG A 230 -21.24 -0.17 -12.11
CA ARG A 230 -20.45 0.76 -12.95
C ARG A 230 -19.16 1.26 -12.31
N ILE A 231 -18.99 1.07 -10.98
CA ILE A 231 -17.79 1.48 -10.23
C ILE A 231 -17.08 0.30 -9.58
N ALA A 232 -17.58 -0.93 -9.74
CA ALA A 232 -17.05 -2.11 -9.07
C ALA A 232 -15.54 -2.24 -9.30
N ASP A 233 -15.11 -2.29 -10.55
CA ASP A 233 -13.70 -2.50 -10.94
C ASP A 233 -13.08 -1.23 -11.53
N LYS A 234 -13.49 -0.06 -11.02
CA LYS A 234 -12.93 1.23 -11.45
C LYS A 234 -11.90 1.76 -10.45
N PRO A 235 -10.93 2.53 -10.94
CA PRO A 235 -9.91 3.14 -10.10
C PRO A 235 -10.48 3.88 -8.90
N ARG A 236 -9.86 3.66 -7.74
CA ARG A 236 -10.24 4.25 -6.46
C ARG A 236 -9.09 5.04 -5.86
N GLY A 237 -9.40 5.87 -4.90
CA GLY A 237 -8.42 6.71 -4.23
C GLY A 237 -7.98 7.91 -5.05
N ARG A 238 -6.93 8.57 -4.59
CA ARG A 238 -6.39 9.76 -5.25
C ARG A 238 -5.51 9.33 -6.43
N VAL A 239 -5.79 9.88 -7.61
CA VAL A 239 -4.86 9.88 -8.74
C VAL A 239 -4.00 11.13 -8.57
N ARG A 240 -2.68 10.95 -8.46
CA ARG A 240 -1.71 12.06 -8.47
C ARG A 240 -0.86 11.89 -9.72
N PHE A 241 -0.73 12.97 -10.48
CA PHE A 241 0.15 13.02 -11.64
C PHE A 241 1.62 12.96 -11.22
N ALA A 242 2.48 12.60 -12.17
CA ALA A 242 3.93 12.61 -12.01
C ALA A 242 4.41 13.94 -11.40
N LYS A 243 5.36 13.88 -10.48
CA LYS A 243 5.91 15.01 -9.77
C LYS A 243 7.42 14.87 -9.69
N LYS A 244 8.11 16.01 -9.62
CA LYS A 244 9.53 16.02 -9.27
C LYS A 244 9.73 15.31 -7.93
N VAL A 245 10.64 14.35 -7.92
CA VAL A 245 11.04 13.65 -6.69
C VAL A 245 11.94 14.58 -5.89
N HIS A 246 11.69 14.67 -4.59
CA HIS A 246 12.55 15.42 -3.68
C HIS A 246 13.51 14.44 -3.03
N LEU A 247 14.80 14.64 -3.26
CA LEU A 247 15.90 13.83 -2.74
C LEU A 247 16.86 14.73 -1.95
N PRO A 248 17.77 14.16 -1.12
CA PRO A 248 18.90 14.91 -0.59
C PRO A 248 19.76 15.49 -1.72
N TYR A 249 20.52 16.55 -1.42
CA TYR A 249 21.46 17.12 -2.39
C TYR A 249 22.53 16.06 -2.74
N GLY A 250 22.86 15.92 -4.02
CA GLY A 250 23.86 14.97 -4.51
C GLY A 250 23.47 13.48 -4.42
N TRP A 251 22.26 13.14 -3.97
CA TRP A 251 21.85 11.75 -3.72
C TRP A 251 22.08 10.78 -4.89
N LEU A 252 21.89 11.26 -6.12
CA LEU A 252 22.03 10.46 -7.36
C LEU A 252 23.46 10.37 -7.89
N GLU A 253 24.41 11.12 -7.32
CA GLU A 253 25.79 11.15 -7.80
C GLU A 253 26.58 9.88 -7.49
N SER A 254 26.15 9.10 -6.48
CA SER A 254 26.76 7.84 -6.09
C SER A 254 25.72 6.80 -5.70
N ARG A 255 26.04 5.53 -5.92
CA ARG A 255 25.26 4.36 -5.47
C ARG A 255 25.58 3.97 -4.02
N GLU A 256 26.66 4.48 -3.48
CA GLU A 256 27.09 4.28 -2.11
C GLU A 256 26.93 5.54 -1.29
N THR A 257 26.70 5.40 0.02
CA THR A 257 26.62 6.52 0.95
C THR A 257 28.00 7.12 1.21
N THR A 258 28.11 8.44 1.10
CA THR A 258 29.31 9.17 1.53
C THR A 258 29.41 9.23 3.05
N HIS A 259 30.58 9.55 3.57
CA HIS A 259 30.77 9.74 5.01
C HIS A 259 29.86 10.84 5.56
N GLU A 260 29.75 11.96 4.83
CA GLU A 260 28.87 13.09 5.20
C GLU A 260 27.39 12.69 5.21
N GLU A 261 26.95 11.89 4.23
CA GLU A 261 25.57 11.37 4.19
C GLU A 261 25.30 10.45 5.40
N ARG A 262 26.27 9.60 5.78
CA ARG A 262 26.14 8.74 6.95
C ARG A 262 26.08 9.52 8.25
N GLU A 263 26.93 10.51 8.43
CA GLU A 263 26.88 11.43 9.58
C GLU A 263 25.54 12.17 9.65
N ALA A 264 25.04 12.69 8.52
CA ALA A 264 23.75 13.38 8.46
C ALA A 264 22.55 12.46 8.77
N LEU A 265 22.65 11.16 8.47
CA LEU A 265 21.61 10.17 8.72
C LEU A 265 21.67 9.56 10.12
N PHE A 266 22.86 9.42 10.70
CA PHE A 266 23.10 8.66 11.93
C PHE A 266 23.95 9.42 12.98
N GLY A 267 24.43 10.62 12.68
CA GLY A 267 25.51 11.33 13.39
C GLY A 267 25.30 11.68 14.87
N ASP A 268 24.13 11.43 15.44
CA ASP A 268 23.84 11.57 16.87
C ASP A 268 23.28 10.28 17.50
N ASP A 269 23.37 9.14 16.83
CA ASP A 269 22.81 7.89 17.36
C ASP A 269 23.90 7.12 18.12
N PRO A 270 23.81 6.99 19.48
CA PRO A 270 24.78 6.26 20.28
C PRO A 270 24.76 4.73 20.04
N MET A 271 24.01 4.23 19.06
CA MET A 271 23.89 2.79 18.76
C MET A 271 25.06 2.22 17.94
N ASP A 272 26.04 3.02 17.50
CA ASP A 272 27.20 2.54 16.74
C ASP A 272 28.35 2.01 17.62
N ALA A 273 28.17 1.94 18.93
CA ALA A 273 29.23 1.57 19.88
C ALA A 273 29.10 0.17 20.49
N SER A 274 28.09 -0.63 20.18
CA SER A 274 27.98 -1.97 20.80
C SER A 274 26.94 -2.87 20.14
N TYR A 275 27.36 -3.59 19.08
CA TYR A 275 26.83 -4.94 18.83
C TYR A 275 27.83 -5.78 18.04
#